data_831345b33c17c19cb3c4adc483dd81a5
#
_entry.id   831345b33c17c19cb3c4adc483dd81a5
#
_cell.length_a   1.000
_cell.length_b   1.000
_cell.length_c   1.000
_cell.angle_alpha   90.00
_cell.angle_beta   90.00
_cell.angle_gamma   90.00
#
_symmetry.space_group_name_H-M   'P 1'
#
loop_
_entity.id
_entity.type
_entity.pdbx_description
1 polymer ?
#
loop_
_entity_poly.entity_id
_entity_poly.type
_entity_poly.pdbx_seq_one_letter_code
_entity_poly.pdbx_strand_id
1 'polypeptide(L)'
;MYKLEYIKERLNDANLRDSLSRVVTDVDALIPQSETEFDEVQKFGLYPAEHCQPFVTRQKTPFYQLDNMAMVPKDDTANYLRYGDFEFRQLEIIYNMPRMDSAEAHHWLKDNLFQSCRVDARKKNEYKVKFRGMERADWKEIQVEWMKYCLMLKYRCNALFRKDLYACSGKLPVEDATATKYASNLFWGAALVELDGERFYFGCNVLGKLLAQLRANNGKLDYKLPEDLHVFGKPIIKVLVC
;
A
#
# COMPACT_ATOMS: atom_id res chain seq x y z
N MET A 1 1.31 1.23 20.35
CA MET A 1 0.94 2.62 20.67
C MET A 1 -0.35 2.98 19.95
N TYR A 2 -1.25 3.65 20.62
CA TYR A 2 -2.47 4.16 19.99
C TYR A 2 -2.13 5.37 19.10
N LYS A 3 -2.80 5.47 17.96
CA LYS A 3 -2.51 6.48 16.94
C LYS A 3 -2.61 7.93 17.46
N LEU A 4 -3.65 8.25 18.22
CA LEU A 4 -3.87 9.61 18.73
C LEU A 4 -2.76 10.08 19.67
N GLU A 5 -2.26 9.21 20.53
CA GLU A 5 -1.13 9.51 21.44
C GLU A 5 0.14 9.74 20.64
N TYR A 6 0.41 8.88 19.67
CA TYR A 6 1.56 9.00 18.78
C TYR A 6 1.55 10.30 17.98
N ILE A 7 0.40 10.67 17.38
CA ILE A 7 0.28 11.91 16.62
C ILE A 7 0.51 13.13 17.51
N LYS A 8 -0.10 13.17 18.71
CA LYS A 8 0.09 14.27 19.66
C LYS A 8 1.55 14.44 20.08
N GLU A 9 2.22 13.34 20.40
CA GLU A 9 3.65 13.35 20.76
C GLU A 9 4.50 13.94 19.63
N ARG A 10 4.28 13.49 18.40
CA ARG A 10 5.03 13.95 17.22
C ARG A 10 4.75 15.40 16.85
N LEU A 11 3.51 15.84 16.91
CA LEU A 11 3.15 17.23 16.57
C LEU A 11 3.52 18.24 17.65
N ASN A 12 3.80 17.79 18.88
CA ASN A 12 4.33 18.65 19.95
C ASN A 12 5.85 18.85 19.88
N ASP A 13 6.57 18.08 19.08
CA ASP A 13 7.99 18.30 18.82
C ASP A 13 8.16 19.47 17.84
N ALA A 14 8.69 20.60 18.34
CA ALA A 14 8.86 21.82 17.55
C ALA A 14 9.80 21.60 16.35
N ASN A 15 10.88 20.82 16.51
CA ASN A 15 11.80 20.52 15.40
C ASN A 15 11.12 19.69 14.31
N LEU A 16 10.25 18.76 14.71
CA LEU A 16 9.47 17.96 13.76
C LEU A 16 8.41 18.84 13.06
N ARG A 17 7.72 19.73 13.80
CA ARG A 17 6.78 20.69 13.22
C ARG A 17 7.45 21.56 12.14
N ASP A 18 8.60 22.12 12.41
CA ASP A 18 9.34 22.93 11.45
C ASP A 18 9.79 22.12 10.24
N SER A 19 10.16 20.86 10.40
CA SER A 19 10.51 19.97 9.29
C SER A 19 9.31 19.52 8.47
N LEU A 20 8.12 19.39 9.09
CA LEU A 20 6.88 18.98 8.46
C LEU A 20 6.09 20.15 7.84
N SER A 21 6.32 21.37 8.32
CA SER A 21 5.57 22.59 7.92
C SER A 21 5.96 23.13 6.55
N ARG A 22 6.87 22.51 5.83
CA ARG A 22 7.08 22.82 4.42
C ARG A 22 5.83 22.38 3.66
N VAL A 23 4.91 23.32 3.47
CA VAL A 23 3.76 23.17 2.59
C VAL A 23 4.30 22.86 1.19
N VAL A 24 4.23 21.62 0.80
CA VAL A 24 4.57 21.24 -0.56
C VAL A 24 3.34 21.57 -1.39
N THR A 25 3.39 22.67 -2.12
CA THR A 25 2.35 23.10 -3.05
C THR A 25 2.38 22.27 -4.33
N ASP A 26 3.52 21.63 -4.63
CA ASP A 26 3.71 20.78 -5.79
C ASP A 26 3.62 19.31 -5.38
N VAL A 27 2.58 18.63 -5.83
CA VAL A 27 2.36 17.20 -5.55
C VAL A 27 3.50 16.34 -6.14
N ASP A 28 4.04 16.74 -7.28
CA ASP A 28 5.12 16.00 -7.95
C ASP A 28 6.44 16.10 -7.17
N ALA A 29 6.65 17.17 -6.41
CA ALA A 29 7.80 17.32 -5.51
C ALA A 29 7.73 16.41 -4.28
N LEU A 30 6.56 15.83 -3.96
CA LEU A 30 6.40 14.82 -2.89
C LEU A 30 6.77 13.40 -3.36
N ILE A 31 7.02 13.21 -4.66
CA ILE A 31 7.26 11.91 -5.25
C ILE A 31 8.77 11.74 -5.43
N PRO A 32 9.41 10.81 -4.71
CA PRO A 32 10.83 10.55 -4.91
C PRO A 32 11.11 10.13 -6.36
N GLN A 33 12.01 10.85 -7.01
CA GLN A 33 12.39 10.62 -8.41
C GLN A 33 13.64 9.73 -8.54
N SER A 34 14.34 9.46 -7.43
CA SER A 34 15.62 8.72 -7.42
C SER A 34 15.72 7.74 -6.26
N GLU A 35 16.68 6.81 -6.35
CA GLU A 35 16.95 5.83 -5.28
C GLU A 35 17.43 6.50 -3.97
N THR A 36 18.13 7.62 -4.05
CA THR A 36 18.59 8.38 -2.88
C THR A 36 17.43 9.06 -2.13
N GLU A 37 16.30 9.27 -2.80
CA GLU A 37 15.07 9.80 -2.22
C GLU A 37 14.16 8.70 -1.65
N PHE A 38 14.56 7.43 -1.73
CA PHE A 38 13.78 6.32 -1.23
C PHE A 38 13.48 6.43 0.27
N ASP A 39 14.44 6.92 1.06
CA ASP A 39 14.23 7.19 2.48
C ASP A 39 13.14 8.23 2.72
N GLU A 40 12.93 9.17 1.79
CA GLU A 40 11.86 10.17 1.87
C GLU A 40 10.47 9.55 1.75
N VAL A 41 10.31 8.44 0.99
CA VAL A 41 9.03 7.71 0.88
C VAL A 41 8.57 7.25 2.25
N GLN A 42 9.48 6.86 3.13
CA GLN A 42 9.18 6.34 4.46
C GLN A 42 9.10 7.43 5.54
N LYS A 43 9.42 8.69 5.21
CA LYS A 43 9.34 9.79 6.17
C LYS A 43 7.89 10.22 6.42
N PHE A 44 7.64 10.58 7.66
CA PHE A 44 6.40 11.25 8.02
C PHE A 44 6.30 12.62 7.37
N GLY A 45 5.11 12.95 6.87
CA GLY A 45 4.81 14.24 6.27
C GLY A 45 3.47 14.79 6.75
N LEU A 46 3.28 16.08 6.52
CA LEU A 46 2.00 16.78 6.58
C LEU A 46 1.62 17.17 5.15
N TYR A 47 0.49 16.66 4.69
CA TYR A 47 0.00 16.89 3.34
C TYR A 47 -1.29 17.72 3.41
N PRO A 48 -1.35 18.93 2.83
CA PRO A 48 -2.57 19.75 2.83
C PRO A 48 -3.76 18.96 2.26
N ALA A 49 -4.88 18.93 2.99
CA ALA A 49 -5.99 18.04 2.65
C ALA A 49 -6.61 18.38 1.28
N GLU A 50 -6.58 19.63 0.86
CA GLU A 50 -7.06 20.09 -0.45
C GLU A 50 -6.24 19.54 -1.64
N HIS A 51 -4.97 19.19 -1.42
CA HIS A 51 -4.09 18.60 -2.42
C HIS A 51 -4.11 17.06 -2.39
N CYS A 52 -4.92 16.47 -1.51
CA CYS A 52 -5.00 15.03 -1.34
C CYS A 52 -6.29 14.44 -1.93
N GLN A 53 -6.19 13.21 -2.42
CA GLN A 53 -7.32 12.37 -2.76
C GLN A 53 -7.34 11.16 -1.83
N PRO A 54 -8.16 11.21 -0.76
CA PRO A 54 -8.28 10.06 0.15
C PRO A 54 -9.02 8.90 -0.50
N PHE A 55 -8.60 7.69 -0.16
CA PHE A 55 -9.30 6.44 -0.45
C PHE A 55 -9.30 5.54 0.80
N VAL A 56 -10.30 4.68 0.91
CA VAL A 56 -10.48 3.78 2.06
C VAL A 56 -10.93 2.39 1.61
N THR A 57 -10.68 1.39 2.44
CA THR A 57 -11.01 -0.02 2.23
C THR A 57 -12.53 -0.31 2.20
N ARG A 58 -13.39 0.65 1.93
CA ARG A 58 -14.83 0.46 1.92
C ARG A 58 -15.37 0.41 0.50
N GLN A 59 -16.01 -0.70 0.15
CA GLN A 59 -16.76 -0.82 -1.12
C GLN A 59 -17.73 0.36 -1.27
N LYS A 60 -17.90 0.83 -2.51
CA LYS A 60 -18.75 1.97 -2.92
C LYS A 60 -18.22 3.35 -2.54
N THR A 61 -17.01 3.48 -2.01
CA THR A 61 -16.35 4.77 -1.91
C THR A 61 -15.66 5.12 -3.24
N PRO A 62 -15.56 6.40 -3.59
CA PRO A 62 -14.72 6.82 -4.72
C PRO A 62 -13.28 6.32 -4.54
N PHE A 63 -12.64 5.95 -5.65
CA PHE A 63 -11.25 5.48 -5.66
C PHE A 63 -10.99 4.18 -4.85
N TYR A 64 -12.03 3.40 -4.62
CA TYR A 64 -11.93 2.12 -3.90
C TYR A 64 -10.87 1.18 -4.50
N GLN A 65 -10.70 1.19 -5.82
CA GLN A 65 -9.74 0.32 -6.49
C GLN A 65 -8.27 0.66 -6.19
N LEU A 66 -7.96 1.82 -5.61
CA LEU A 66 -6.60 2.16 -5.16
C LEU A 66 -6.17 1.33 -3.95
N ASP A 67 -7.11 0.91 -3.12
CA ASP A 67 -6.85 0.10 -1.94
C ASP A 67 -6.39 -1.33 -2.30
N ASN A 68 -5.43 -1.87 -1.55
CA ASN A 68 -4.91 -3.23 -1.77
C ASN A 68 -5.95 -4.32 -1.45
N MET A 69 -6.88 -4.03 -0.55
CA MET A 69 -8.00 -4.91 -0.21
C MET A 69 -9.19 -4.78 -1.17
N ALA A 70 -9.11 -3.88 -2.16
CA ALA A 70 -10.14 -3.75 -3.17
C ALA A 70 -10.32 -5.05 -3.95
N MET A 71 -11.56 -5.53 -4.02
CA MET A 71 -11.87 -6.77 -4.71
C MET A 71 -12.45 -6.51 -6.09
N VAL A 72 -11.90 -7.22 -7.06
CA VAL A 72 -12.51 -7.34 -8.38
C VAL A 72 -13.81 -8.14 -8.27
N PRO A 73 -14.93 -7.75 -8.91
CA PRO A 73 -16.16 -8.53 -8.96
C PRO A 73 -15.92 -9.96 -9.46
N LYS A 74 -16.75 -10.92 -9.01
CA LYS A 74 -16.55 -12.34 -9.35
C LYS A 74 -16.73 -12.65 -10.83
N ASP A 75 -17.56 -11.89 -11.49
CA ASP A 75 -17.88 -12.00 -12.92
C ASP A 75 -16.92 -11.20 -13.81
N ASP A 76 -16.09 -10.35 -13.23
CA ASP A 76 -15.12 -9.51 -13.95
C ASP A 76 -13.73 -10.16 -13.99
N THR A 77 -13.63 -11.34 -14.56
CA THR A 77 -12.37 -12.10 -14.65
C THR A 77 -11.29 -11.42 -15.49
N ALA A 78 -11.68 -10.50 -16.36
CA ALA A 78 -10.74 -9.72 -17.18
C ALA A 78 -9.84 -8.80 -16.36
N ASN A 79 -10.30 -8.38 -15.18
CA ASN A 79 -9.57 -7.51 -14.24
C ASN A 79 -8.90 -8.29 -13.08
N TYR A 80 -8.90 -9.62 -13.11
CA TYR A 80 -8.20 -10.42 -12.09
C TYR A 80 -6.69 -10.22 -12.19
N LEU A 81 -6.04 -10.17 -11.03
CA LEU A 81 -4.58 -10.12 -10.93
C LEU A 81 -4.01 -11.50 -11.28
N ARG A 82 -3.09 -11.57 -12.23
CA ARG A 82 -2.47 -12.81 -12.67
C ARG A 82 -1.02 -12.88 -12.27
N TYR A 83 -0.68 -13.93 -11.49
CA TYR A 83 0.67 -14.27 -11.09
C TYR A 83 0.98 -15.70 -11.54
N GLY A 84 1.71 -15.86 -12.64
CA GLY A 84 1.86 -17.15 -13.31
C GLY A 84 0.51 -17.73 -13.71
N ASP A 85 0.26 -18.98 -13.32
CA ASP A 85 -0.99 -19.69 -13.55
C ASP A 85 -2.09 -19.38 -12.52
N PHE A 86 -1.80 -18.50 -11.56
CA PHE A 86 -2.73 -18.17 -10.49
C PHE A 86 -3.45 -16.86 -10.75
N GLU A 87 -4.72 -16.83 -10.41
CA GLU A 87 -5.57 -15.63 -10.48
C GLU A 87 -6.02 -15.18 -9.08
N PHE A 88 -6.07 -13.87 -8.87
CA PHE A 88 -6.44 -13.25 -7.59
C PHE A 88 -7.40 -12.09 -7.80
N ARG A 89 -8.33 -11.91 -6.87
CA ARG A 89 -9.31 -10.83 -6.91
C ARG A 89 -8.87 -9.59 -6.11
N GLN A 90 -7.83 -9.69 -5.29
CA GLN A 90 -7.32 -8.59 -4.48
C GLN A 90 -5.80 -8.66 -4.32
N LEU A 91 -5.17 -7.49 -4.25
CA LEU A 91 -3.72 -7.39 -4.16
C LEU A 91 -3.18 -7.81 -2.79
N GLU A 92 -3.94 -7.58 -1.73
CA GLU A 92 -3.54 -7.87 -0.35
C GLU A 92 -3.09 -9.32 -0.14
N ILE A 93 -3.67 -10.28 -0.87
CA ILE A 93 -3.27 -11.69 -0.79
C ILE A 93 -1.85 -11.87 -1.34
N ILE A 94 -1.59 -11.34 -2.54
CA ILE A 94 -0.27 -11.43 -3.17
C ILE A 94 0.77 -10.69 -2.32
N TYR A 95 0.41 -9.52 -1.80
CA TYR A 95 1.29 -8.73 -0.95
C TYR A 95 1.73 -9.49 0.32
N ASN A 96 0.83 -10.23 0.95
CA ASN A 96 1.15 -10.96 2.17
C ASN A 96 1.88 -12.30 1.94
N MET A 97 1.97 -12.80 0.69
CA MET A 97 2.60 -14.11 0.43
C MET A 97 4.07 -14.17 0.87
N PRO A 98 4.97 -13.32 0.37
CA PRO A 98 6.39 -13.47 0.68
C PRO A 98 6.75 -13.03 2.10
N ARG A 99 5.80 -12.51 2.85
CA ARG A 99 5.97 -12.32 4.30
C ARG A 99 6.29 -13.64 5.01
N MET A 100 5.82 -14.76 4.46
CA MET A 100 6.12 -16.10 4.94
C MET A 100 7.06 -16.79 3.97
N ASP A 101 8.16 -17.30 4.47
CA ASP A 101 9.11 -18.12 3.69
C ASP A 101 8.64 -19.57 3.64
N SER A 102 7.44 -19.80 3.08
CA SER A 102 6.81 -21.11 3.04
C SER A 102 5.82 -21.23 1.88
N ALA A 103 6.10 -22.13 0.94
CA ALA A 103 5.17 -22.46 -0.14
C ALA A 103 3.81 -22.96 0.38
N GLU A 104 3.78 -23.68 1.49
CA GLU A 104 2.54 -24.13 2.14
C GLU A 104 1.71 -22.94 2.60
N ALA A 105 2.35 -21.92 3.22
CA ALA A 105 1.68 -20.71 3.65
C ALA A 105 1.08 -19.94 2.46
N HIS A 106 1.80 -19.87 1.35
CA HIS A 106 1.32 -19.21 0.13
C HIS A 106 0.08 -19.91 -0.46
N HIS A 107 0.11 -21.24 -0.57
CA HIS A 107 -1.04 -22.01 -1.01
C HIS A 107 -2.22 -21.87 -0.07
N TRP A 108 -1.97 -21.90 1.23
CA TRP A 108 -3.03 -21.71 2.24
C TRP A 108 -3.70 -20.32 2.10
N LEU A 109 -2.91 -19.25 1.95
CA LEU A 109 -3.44 -17.90 1.71
C LEU A 109 -4.30 -17.85 0.47
N LYS A 110 -3.83 -18.41 -0.63
CA LYS A 110 -4.57 -18.47 -1.88
C LYS A 110 -5.89 -19.22 -1.72
N ASP A 111 -5.87 -20.41 -1.14
CA ASP A 111 -7.03 -21.29 -1.11
C ASP A 111 -8.09 -20.84 -0.11
N ASN A 112 -7.70 -20.18 0.98
CA ASN A 112 -8.60 -19.79 2.05
C ASN A 112 -9.05 -18.33 1.99
N LEU A 113 -8.26 -17.41 1.42
CA LEU A 113 -8.59 -15.99 1.39
C LEU A 113 -8.97 -15.49 0.00
N PHE A 114 -8.67 -16.24 -1.05
CA PHE A 114 -8.94 -15.86 -2.43
C PHE A 114 -10.42 -15.56 -2.72
N GLN A 115 -11.32 -16.30 -2.10
CA GLN A 115 -12.76 -16.24 -2.43
C GLN A 115 -13.58 -15.34 -1.50
N SER A 116 -13.02 -14.82 -0.42
CA SER A 116 -13.78 -14.03 0.53
C SER A 116 -13.77 -12.53 0.21
N CYS A 117 -14.97 -11.92 0.22
CA CYS A 117 -15.13 -10.47 0.06
C CYS A 117 -14.62 -9.68 1.28
N ARG A 118 -14.35 -10.36 2.37
CA ARG A 118 -13.70 -9.84 3.57
C ARG A 118 -12.73 -10.91 4.02
N VAL A 119 -11.52 -10.49 4.40
CA VAL A 119 -10.62 -11.40 5.10
C VAL A 119 -11.36 -11.83 6.35
N ASP A 120 -11.88 -13.04 6.36
CA ASP A 120 -12.55 -13.59 7.52
C ASP A 120 -11.58 -13.54 8.70
N ALA A 121 -11.95 -12.78 9.74
CA ALA A 121 -11.12 -12.60 10.93
C ALA A 121 -10.70 -13.94 11.55
N ARG A 122 -11.56 -14.95 11.47
CA ARG A 122 -11.28 -16.32 11.91
C ARG A 122 -10.18 -16.95 11.07
N LYS A 123 -10.28 -16.90 9.74
CA LYS A 123 -9.25 -17.45 8.84
C LYS A 123 -7.92 -16.69 8.97
N LYS A 124 -7.97 -15.38 9.18
CA LYS A 124 -6.76 -14.59 9.46
C LYS A 124 -6.09 -15.02 10.77
N ASN A 125 -6.85 -15.35 11.80
CA ASN A 125 -6.32 -15.88 13.04
C ASN A 125 -5.77 -17.30 12.88
N GLU A 126 -6.47 -18.17 12.15
CA GLU A 126 -5.99 -19.51 11.80
C GLU A 126 -4.64 -19.44 11.09
N TYR A 127 -4.50 -18.55 10.09
CA TYR A 127 -3.23 -18.32 9.40
C TYR A 127 -2.11 -17.88 10.34
N LYS A 128 -2.36 -16.88 11.19
CA LYS A 128 -1.39 -16.38 12.15
C LYS A 128 -0.92 -17.44 13.15
N VAL A 129 -1.82 -18.33 13.57
CA VAL A 129 -1.49 -19.40 14.51
C VAL A 129 -0.71 -20.50 13.79
N LYS A 130 -1.17 -20.94 12.62
CA LYS A 130 -0.58 -22.04 11.85
C LYS A 130 0.86 -21.71 11.41
N PHE A 131 1.11 -20.50 10.96
CA PHE A 131 2.39 -20.09 10.40
C PHE A 131 3.20 -19.14 11.32
N ARG A 132 2.94 -19.19 12.62
CA ARG A 132 3.69 -18.41 13.61
C ARG A 132 5.18 -18.77 13.57
N GLY A 133 6.03 -17.73 13.51
CA GLY A 133 7.49 -17.92 13.49
C GLY A 133 8.07 -18.28 12.12
N MET A 134 7.25 -18.35 11.07
CA MET A 134 7.70 -18.57 9.69
C MET A 134 7.80 -17.25 8.91
N GLU A 135 7.72 -16.12 9.59
CA GLU A 135 7.90 -14.82 8.93
C GLU A 135 9.36 -14.61 8.54
N ARG A 136 9.59 -14.09 7.34
CA ARG A 136 10.92 -13.68 6.88
C ARG A 136 11.51 -12.63 7.84
N ALA A 137 12.76 -12.82 8.23
CA ALA A 137 13.46 -11.89 9.13
C ALA A 137 13.62 -10.49 8.50
N ASP A 138 13.85 -10.45 7.18
CA ASP A 138 14.07 -9.26 6.38
C ASP A 138 12.78 -8.64 5.79
N TRP A 139 11.58 -9.10 6.26
CA TRP A 139 10.32 -8.60 5.69
C TRP A 139 10.17 -7.08 5.76
N LYS A 140 10.65 -6.45 6.84
CA LYS A 140 10.53 -4.99 7.01
C LYS A 140 11.34 -4.23 5.97
N GLU A 141 12.48 -4.76 5.58
CA GLU A 141 13.39 -4.18 4.59
C GLU A 141 12.83 -4.31 3.17
N ILE A 142 12.20 -5.45 2.86
CA ILE A 142 11.74 -5.74 1.49
C ILE A 142 10.28 -5.37 1.22
N GLN A 143 9.47 -5.09 2.25
CA GLN A 143 8.01 -4.91 2.10
C GLN A 143 7.62 -3.79 1.12
N VAL A 144 8.40 -2.71 1.05
CA VAL A 144 8.14 -1.59 0.14
C VAL A 144 8.51 -1.97 -1.30
N GLU A 145 9.66 -2.62 -1.48
CA GLU A 145 10.09 -3.12 -2.79
C GLU A 145 9.09 -4.14 -3.35
N TRP A 146 8.59 -5.02 -2.47
CA TRP A 146 7.55 -5.96 -2.85
C TRP A 146 6.22 -5.28 -3.17
N MET A 147 5.87 -4.20 -2.46
CA MET A 147 4.69 -3.40 -2.78
C MET A 147 4.80 -2.74 -4.16
N LYS A 148 5.96 -2.22 -4.55
CA LYS A 148 6.20 -1.69 -5.90
C LYS A 148 5.91 -2.75 -6.96
N TYR A 149 6.45 -3.95 -6.79
CA TYR A 149 6.15 -5.10 -7.66
C TYR A 149 4.65 -5.38 -7.73
N CYS A 150 3.97 -5.45 -6.59
CA CYS A 150 2.54 -5.72 -6.48
C CYS A 150 1.69 -4.66 -7.20
N LEU A 151 2.04 -3.39 -7.05
CA LEU A 151 1.34 -2.28 -7.71
C LEU A 151 1.50 -2.31 -9.23
N MET A 152 2.70 -2.64 -9.73
CA MET A 152 2.93 -2.83 -11.17
C MET A 152 2.10 -4.00 -11.71
N LEU A 153 2.02 -5.10 -10.98
CA LEU A 153 1.17 -6.24 -11.34
C LEU A 153 -0.31 -5.83 -11.40
N LYS A 154 -0.79 -5.09 -10.39
CA LYS A 154 -2.16 -4.56 -10.36
C LYS A 154 -2.41 -3.60 -11.53
N TYR A 155 -1.48 -2.70 -11.79
CA TYR A 155 -1.56 -1.78 -12.92
C TYR A 155 -1.70 -2.52 -14.26
N ARG A 156 -0.91 -3.56 -14.48
CA ARG A 156 -0.96 -4.37 -15.69
C ARG A 156 -2.30 -5.09 -15.87
N CYS A 157 -2.80 -5.71 -14.80
CA CYS A 157 -3.94 -6.62 -14.90
C CYS A 157 -5.30 -5.94 -14.75
N ASN A 158 -5.40 -4.81 -14.02
CA ASN A 158 -6.68 -4.26 -13.57
C ASN A 158 -6.98 -2.88 -14.18
N ALA A 159 -7.89 -2.84 -15.15
CA ALA A 159 -8.31 -1.61 -15.80
C ALA A 159 -9.10 -0.68 -14.86
N LEU A 160 -9.85 -1.23 -13.89
CA LEU A 160 -10.57 -0.43 -12.90
C LEU A 160 -9.61 0.31 -11.98
N PHE A 161 -8.50 -0.35 -11.60
CA PHE A 161 -7.44 0.29 -10.85
C PHE A 161 -6.79 1.43 -11.63
N ARG A 162 -6.44 1.21 -12.91
CA ARG A 162 -5.88 2.28 -13.77
C ARG A 162 -6.84 3.46 -13.89
N LYS A 163 -8.14 3.20 -14.09
CA LYS A 163 -9.17 4.25 -14.15
C LYS A 163 -9.15 5.12 -12.90
N ASP A 164 -9.19 4.52 -11.71
CA ASP A 164 -9.17 5.26 -10.45
C ASP A 164 -7.85 6.00 -10.25
N LEU A 165 -6.71 5.37 -10.60
CA LEU A 165 -5.38 5.97 -10.50
C LEU A 165 -5.24 7.27 -11.31
N TYR A 166 -5.71 7.26 -12.55
CA TYR A 166 -5.65 8.45 -13.41
C TYR A 166 -6.72 9.49 -13.07
N ALA A 167 -7.85 9.08 -12.50
CA ALA A 167 -8.86 10.01 -11.99
C ALA A 167 -8.37 10.85 -10.80
N CYS A 168 -7.32 10.39 -10.09
CA CYS A 168 -6.62 11.17 -9.04
C CYS A 168 -5.59 12.15 -9.59
N SER A 169 -5.54 12.43 -10.90
CA SER A 169 -4.57 13.35 -11.49
C SER A 169 -4.63 14.73 -10.82
N GLY A 170 -3.47 15.32 -10.56
CA GLY A 170 -3.36 16.62 -9.86
C GLY A 170 -3.54 16.55 -8.34
N LYS A 171 -3.72 15.35 -7.75
CA LYS A 171 -3.79 15.15 -6.30
C LYS A 171 -2.91 13.99 -5.86
N LEU A 172 -2.40 14.08 -4.62
CA LEU A 172 -1.71 12.97 -3.96
C LEU A 172 -2.74 11.95 -3.47
N PRO A 173 -2.70 10.69 -3.92
CA PRO A 173 -3.50 9.64 -3.31
C PRO A 173 -3.11 9.46 -1.84
N VAL A 174 -4.09 9.29 -0.96
CA VAL A 174 -3.85 9.05 0.47
C VAL A 174 -4.69 7.87 0.94
N GLU A 175 -4.01 6.82 1.45
CA GLU A 175 -4.71 5.78 2.19
C GLU A 175 -5.17 6.37 3.53
N ASP A 176 -6.47 6.62 3.65
CA ASP A 176 -7.03 7.29 4.82
C ASP A 176 -7.07 6.37 6.03
N ALA A 177 -6.11 6.57 6.91
CA ALA A 177 -5.97 5.87 8.18
C ALA A 177 -6.70 6.56 9.35
N THR A 178 -7.54 7.58 9.10
CA THR A 178 -8.21 8.37 10.15
C THR A 178 -9.04 7.51 11.10
N ALA A 179 -9.76 6.52 10.57
CA ALA A 179 -10.59 5.63 11.38
C ALA A 179 -9.84 4.47 12.05
N THR A 180 -8.55 4.29 11.79
CA THR A 180 -7.75 3.20 12.37
C THR A 180 -7.29 3.53 13.79
N LYS A 181 -7.00 2.50 14.60
CA LYS A 181 -6.64 2.66 16.01
C LYS A 181 -5.12 2.75 16.26
N TYR A 182 -4.31 2.16 15.39
CA TYR A 182 -2.88 1.94 15.64
C TYR A 182 -2.00 2.84 14.79
N ALA A 183 -0.91 3.30 15.38
CA ALA A 183 0.10 4.12 14.71
C ALA A 183 0.78 3.43 13.53
N SER A 184 0.85 2.09 13.53
CA SER A 184 1.41 1.31 12.41
C SER A 184 0.69 1.53 11.07
N ASN A 185 -0.57 1.96 11.10
CA ASN A 185 -1.30 2.29 9.88
C ASN A 185 -0.82 3.61 9.24
N LEU A 186 -0.09 4.45 9.98
CA LEU A 186 0.47 5.69 9.46
C LEU A 186 1.70 5.47 8.57
N PHE A 187 2.23 4.26 8.51
CA PHE A 187 3.30 3.92 7.58
C PHE A 187 2.77 3.86 6.14
N TRP A 188 1.75 3.03 5.89
CA TRP A 188 1.18 2.90 4.54
C TRP A 188 0.26 4.06 4.18
N GLY A 189 -0.46 4.62 5.14
CA GLY A 189 -1.42 5.71 4.96
C GLY A 189 -1.11 6.95 5.79
N ALA A 190 -2.10 7.83 5.89
CA ALA A 190 -2.06 9.03 6.72
C ALA A 190 -3.42 9.30 7.37
N ALA A 191 -3.42 9.96 8.53
CA ALA A 191 -4.64 10.32 9.25
C ALA A 191 -4.91 11.81 9.11
N LEU A 192 -6.18 12.18 8.92
CA LEU A 192 -6.61 13.55 8.91
C LEU A 192 -6.43 14.17 10.29
N VAL A 193 -5.77 15.32 10.34
CA VAL A 193 -5.53 16.13 11.54
C VAL A 193 -5.88 17.59 11.25
N GLU A 194 -6.17 18.37 12.29
CA GLU A 194 -6.38 19.80 12.21
C GLU A 194 -5.29 20.51 13.02
N LEU A 195 -4.63 21.48 12.39
CA LEU A 195 -3.56 22.28 12.98
C LEU A 195 -3.83 23.74 12.61
N ASP A 196 -3.95 24.59 13.61
CA ASP A 196 -4.13 26.04 13.46
C ASP A 196 -5.32 26.42 12.53
N GLY A 197 -6.38 25.58 12.54
CA GLY A 197 -7.59 25.75 11.72
C GLY A 197 -7.50 25.21 10.30
N GLU A 198 -6.36 24.66 9.90
CA GLU A 198 -6.16 24.02 8.61
C GLU A 198 -6.14 22.48 8.73
N ARG A 199 -6.52 21.80 7.65
CA ARG A 199 -6.64 20.33 7.62
C ARG A 199 -5.49 19.71 6.83
N PHE A 200 -4.85 18.72 7.45
CA PHE A 200 -3.73 17.98 6.87
C PHE A 200 -3.91 16.47 7.02
N TYR A 201 -3.32 15.72 6.14
CA TYR A 201 -3.07 14.30 6.36
C TYR A 201 -1.66 14.13 6.94
N PHE A 202 -1.56 13.46 8.11
CA PHE A 202 -0.31 13.16 8.82
C PHE A 202 0.03 11.69 8.74
N GLY A 203 1.19 11.34 8.20
CA GLY A 203 1.67 9.95 8.05
C GLY A 203 2.83 9.84 7.07
N CYS A 204 3.40 8.66 6.91
CA CYS A 204 4.35 8.40 5.82
C CYS A 204 3.64 8.32 4.45
N ASN A 205 2.40 7.83 4.44
CA ASN A 205 1.60 7.66 3.22
C ASN A 205 2.36 6.93 2.10
N VAL A 206 3.10 5.89 2.45
CA VAL A 206 3.95 5.15 1.50
C VAL A 206 3.14 4.65 0.31
N LEU A 207 1.94 4.07 0.56
CA LEU A 207 1.10 3.57 -0.53
C LEU A 207 0.68 4.71 -1.48
N GLY A 208 0.24 5.85 -0.93
CA GLY A 208 -0.17 6.99 -1.75
C GLY A 208 0.97 7.56 -2.59
N LYS A 209 2.18 7.68 -2.03
CA LYS A 209 3.37 8.11 -2.77
C LYS A 209 3.74 7.14 -3.89
N LEU A 210 3.72 5.83 -3.63
CA LEU A 210 3.97 4.82 -4.66
C LEU A 210 2.91 4.85 -5.77
N LEU A 211 1.65 5.09 -5.44
CA LEU A 211 0.57 5.26 -6.42
C LEU A 211 0.79 6.49 -7.30
N ALA A 212 1.19 7.62 -6.71
CA ALA A 212 1.50 8.83 -7.45
C ALA A 212 2.70 8.62 -8.40
N GLN A 213 3.76 7.98 -7.91
CA GLN A 213 4.94 7.62 -8.70
C GLN A 213 4.60 6.64 -9.83
N LEU A 214 3.78 5.61 -9.54
CA LEU A 214 3.31 4.66 -10.55
C LEU A 214 2.53 5.36 -11.68
N ARG A 215 1.68 6.33 -11.31
CA ARG A 215 0.93 7.16 -12.26
C ARG A 215 1.86 8.02 -13.13
N ALA A 216 2.79 8.75 -12.51
CA ALA A 216 3.75 9.62 -13.20
C ALA A 216 4.62 8.84 -14.19
N ASN A 217 5.00 7.61 -13.85
CA ASN A 217 5.88 6.75 -14.64
C ASN A 217 5.10 5.74 -15.52
N ASN A 218 3.82 6.00 -15.81
CA ASN A 218 3.01 5.15 -16.69
C ASN A 218 3.04 3.65 -16.32
N GLY A 219 2.90 3.37 -15.03
CA GLY A 219 2.84 2.02 -14.51
C GLY A 219 4.18 1.35 -14.24
N LYS A 220 5.27 2.10 -14.23
CA LYS A 220 6.63 1.59 -13.95
C LYS A 220 7.12 2.09 -12.59
N LEU A 221 7.68 1.17 -11.82
CA LEU A 221 8.41 1.44 -10.59
C LEU A 221 9.68 0.59 -10.58
N ASP A 222 10.80 1.21 -10.27
CA ASP A 222 12.04 0.45 -10.04
C ASP A 222 11.95 -0.24 -8.69
N TYR A 223 12.29 -1.53 -8.65
CA TYR A 223 12.29 -2.33 -7.43
C TYR A 223 13.50 -3.25 -7.36
N LYS A 224 13.95 -3.48 -6.14
CA LYS A 224 15.07 -4.41 -5.85
C LYS A 224 14.55 -5.48 -4.88
N LEU A 225 14.50 -6.72 -5.34
CA LEU A 225 14.05 -7.84 -4.52
C LEU A 225 15.20 -8.83 -4.34
N PRO A 226 15.28 -9.50 -3.17
CA PRO A 226 16.27 -10.55 -2.93
C PRO A 226 16.14 -11.68 -3.97
N GLU A 227 17.27 -12.24 -4.38
CA GLU A 227 17.29 -13.34 -5.36
C GLU A 227 16.65 -14.63 -4.81
N ASP A 228 16.68 -14.79 -3.50
CA ASP A 228 16.08 -15.92 -2.79
C ASP A 228 14.59 -15.74 -2.51
N LEU A 229 13.98 -14.65 -2.95
CA LEU A 229 12.56 -14.44 -2.76
C LEU A 229 11.75 -15.38 -3.67
N HIS A 230 10.95 -16.23 -3.05
CA HIS A 230 10.12 -17.21 -3.72
C HIS A 230 8.63 -17.00 -3.39
N VAL A 231 7.76 -17.26 -4.37
CA VAL A 231 6.30 -17.32 -4.20
C VAL A 231 5.83 -18.67 -4.75
N PHE A 232 5.06 -19.43 -3.99
CA PHE A 232 4.68 -20.82 -4.28
C PHE A 232 5.87 -21.78 -4.49
N GLY A 233 7.00 -21.52 -3.81
CA GLY A 233 8.22 -22.31 -3.96
C GLY A 233 8.95 -22.08 -5.28
N LYS A 234 8.60 -21.06 -6.03
CA LYS A 234 9.23 -20.68 -7.31
C LYS A 234 9.79 -19.26 -7.23
N PRO A 235 10.91 -18.97 -7.91
CA PRO A 235 11.42 -17.62 -8.04
C PRO A 235 10.35 -16.64 -8.54
N ILE A 236 10.51 -15.37 -8.20
CA ILE A 236 9.56 -14.34 -8.59
C ILE A 236 9.46 -14.22 -10.11
N ILE A 237 8.25 -14.12 -10.58
CA ILE A 237 7.95 -13.88 -11.99
C ILE A 237 8.16 -12.39 -12.29
N LYS A 238 9.00 -12.05 -13.25
CA LYS A 238 9.20 -10.65 -13.65
C LYS A 238 7.88 -10.03 -14.13
N VAL A 239 7.52 -8.87 -13.59
CA VAL A 239 6.41 -8.08 -14.12
C VAL A 239 6.89 -7.43 -15.40
N LEU A 240 6.39 -7.91 -16.54
CA LEU A 240 6.58 -7.23 -17.81
C LEU A 240 5.62 -6.05 -17.85
N VAL A 241 6.16 -4.84 -17.85
CA VAL A 241 5.40 -3.61 -18.10
C VAL A 241 5.30 -3.47 -19.62
N CYS A 242 4.08 -3.50 -20.14
CA CYS A 242 3.81 -3.23 -21.55
C CYS A 242 3.99 -1.76 -21.87
#